data_0c4ca7742d03ed51a880e6b97ff11b11
#
_entry.id   0c4ca7742d03ed51a880e6b97ff11b11
#
_cell.length_a   1.000
_cell.length_b   1.000
_cell.length_c   1.000
_cell.angle_alpha   90.00
_cell.angle_beta   90.00
_cell.angle_gamma   90.00
#
_symmetry.space_group_name_H-M   'P 1'
#
loop_
_entity.id
_entity.type
_entity.pdbx_description
1 polymer ?
#
loop_
_entity_poly.entity_id
_entity_poly.type
_entity_poly.pdbx_seq_one_letter_code
_entity_poly.pdbx_strand_id
1 'polypeptide(L)'
;MGDDWLSGTPGSFVFCPRDVPHLLTVETEEVRVLTLVTPGGLESFFVELGVPAPDRRLPTDLPEIDVERVVTLAAHYGAEVLSDWP
;
A
#
# COMPACT_ATOMS: atom_id res chain seq x y z
N MET A 1 -10.39 -0.23 -8.87
CA MET A 1 -11.31 -0.16 -7.71
C MET A 1 -12.51 -1.00 -8.04
N GLY A 2 -12.69 -2.11 -7.37
CA GLY A 2 -13.63 -3.10 -7.84
C GLY A 2 -13.26 -3.51 -9.27
N ASP A 3 -14.19 -3.35 -10.19
CA ASP A 3 -13.97 -3.61 -11.62
C ASP A 3 -13.61 -2.37 -12.42
N ASP A 4 -13.47 -1.22 -11.75
CA ASP A 4 -13.24 0.07 -12.43
C ASP A 4 -11.77 0.49 -12.37
N TRP A 5 -11.28 1.01 -13.47
CA TRP A 5 -9.98 1.65 -13.55
C TRP A 5 -10.11 3.14 -13.33
N LEU A 6 -9.30 3.67 -12.39
CA LEU A 6 -9.26 5.10 -12.09
C LEU A 6 -7.84 5.59 -12.32
N SER A 7 -7.70 6.73 -13.00
CA SER A 7 -6.41 7.39 -13.17
C SER A 7 -6.31 8.60 -12.26
N GLY A 8 -5.22 8.67 -11.51
CA GLY A 8 -4.93 9.82 -10.65
C GLY A 8 -3.74 10.61 -11.17
N THR A 9 -3.91 11.92 -11.27
CA THR A 9 -2.83 12.86 -11.54
C THR A 9 -2.50 13.64 -10.28
N PRO A 10 -1.37 14.40 -10.23
CA PRO A 10 -1.05 15.18 -9.05
C PRO A 10 -2.21 16.06 -8.60
N GLY A 11 -2.52 16.05 -7.32
CA GLY A 11 -3.66 16.77 -6.75
C GLY A 11 -4.97 15.98 -6.72
N SER A 12 -4.99 14.77 -7.29
CA SER A 12 -6.18 13.91 -7.26
C SER A 12 -6.39 13.29 -5.88
N PHE A 13 -7.64 12.98 -5.58
CA PHE A 13 -8.04 12.27 -4.38
C PHE A 13 -8.83 11.03 -4.78
N VAL A 14 -8.51 9.88 -4.18
CA VAL A 14 -9.24 8.64 -4.40
C VAL A 14 -9.65 8.07 -3.04
N PHE A 15 -10.91 7.72 -2.93
CA PHE A 15 -11.45 7.05 -1.75
C PHE A 15 -11.56 5.55 -2.01
N CYS A 16 -10.97 4.76 -1.12
CA CYS A 16 -11.03 3.30 -1.19
C CYS A 16 -11.98 2.79 -0.10
N PRO A 17 -13.24 2.50 -0.46
CA PRO A 17 -14.20 2.00 0.55
C PRO A 17 -13.82 0.61 1.05
N ARG A 18 -14.25 0.32 2.27
CA ARG A 18 -14.07 -1.00 2.89
C ARG A 18 -14.72 -2.08 2.02
N ASP A 19 -14.11 -3.25 1.99
CA ASP A 19 -14.60 -4.44 1.30
C ASP A 19 -14.67 -4.30 -0.23
N VAL A 20 -14.02 -3.29 -0.79
CA VAL A 20 -13.88 -3.14 -2.24
C VAL A 20 -12.42 -3.43 -2.61
N PRO A 21 -12.16 -4.48 -3.40
CA PRO A 21 -10.79 -4.77 -3.84
C PRO A 21 -10.20 -3.62 -4.66
N HIS A 22 -8.95 -3.34 -4.44
CA HIS A 22 -8.26 -2.29 -5.19
C HIS A 22 -6.77 -2.59 -5.28
N LEU A 23 -6.14 -2.00 -6.27
CA LEU A 23 -4.70 -2.12 -6.51
C LEU A 23 -4.19 -0.78 -7.03
N LEU A 24 -3.04 -0.35 -6.55
CA LEU A 24 -2.37 0.84 -7.03
C LEU A 24 -1.26 0.45 -7.99
N THR A 25 -1.31 0.97 -9.21
CA THR A 25 -0.24 0.80 -10.19
C THR A 25 0.41 2.16 -10.46
N VAL A 26 1.72 2.23 -10.30
CA VAL A 26 2.49 3.44 -10.55
C VAL A 26 2.91 3.45 -12.01
N GLU A 27 2.49 4.47 -12.77
CA GLU A 27 2.76 4.57 -14.21
C GLU A 27 3.95 5.46 -14.54
N THR A 28 4.51 6.14 -13.54
CA THR A 28 5.68 7.00 -13.67
C THR A 28 6.86 6.36 -12.93
N GLU A 29 8.06 6.94 -13.08
CA GLU A 29 9.23 6.44 -12.36
C GLU A 29 9.06 6.50 -10.85
N GLU A 30 8.31 7.50 -10.38
CA GLU A 30 8.14 7.78 -8.97
C GLU A 30 6.77 8.37 -8.72
N VAL A 31 6.17 8.04 -7.59
CA VAL A 31 4.92 8.64 -7.14
C VAL A 31 5.03 8.97 -5.65
N ARG A 32 4.44 10.09 -5.26
CA ARG A 32 4.29 10.46 -3.86
C ARG A 32 2.81 10.48 -3.52
N VAL A 33 2.45 9.74 -2.50
CA VAL A 33 1.06 9.55 -2.09
C VAL A 33 0.92 9.84 -0.61
N LEU A 34 -0.08 10.63 -0.25
CA LEU A 34 -0.50 10.78 1.14
C LEU A 34 -1.67 9.83 1.38
N THR A 35 -1.51 8.92 2.32
CA THR A 35 -2.53 7.93 2.63
C THR A 35 -3.18 8.23 3.98
N LEU A 36 -4.50 8.36 3.97
CA LEU A 36 -5.31 8.54 5.17
C LEU A 36 -6.13 7.28 5.40
N VAL A 37 -6.08 6.76 6.61
CA VAL A 37 -6.76 5.51 6.96
C VAL A 37 -7.72 5.73 8.12
N THR A 38 -8.98 5.30 7.96
CA THR A 38 -9.98 5.36 9.01
C THR A 38 -10.73 4.03 9.12
N PRO A 39 -11.01 3.55 10.33
CA PRO A 39 -10.44 4.02 11.59
C PRO A 39 -8.94 3.76 11.66
N GLY A 40 -8.25 4.40 12.58
CA GLY A 40 -6.81 4.22 12.76
C GLY A 40 -6.46 2.79 13.15
N GLY A 41 -5.19 2.40 12.92
CA GLY A 41 -4.67 1.07 13.26
C GLY A 41 -3.82 0.45 12.16
N LEU A 42 -4.19 0.63 10.90
CA LEU A 42 -3.44 0.04 9.77
C LEU A 42 -2.01 0.61 9.67
N GLU A 43 -1.78 1.80 10.17
CA GLU A 43 -0.44 2.39 10.22
C GLU A 43 0.56 1.49 10.96
N SER A 44 0.10 0.73 11.95
CA SER A 44 0.94 -0.22 12.67
C SER A 44 1.46 -1.36 11.78
N PHE A 45 0.69 -1.73 10.76
CA PHE A 45 1.13 -2.70 9.77
C PHE A 45 2.41 -2.22 9.07
N PHE A 46 2.43 -0.96 8.65
CA PHE A 46 3.61 -0.39 7.99
C PHE A 46 4.79 -0.25 8.92
N VAL A 47 4.55 0.07 10.19
CA VAL A 47 5.61 0.17 11.20
C VAL A 47 6.25 -1.19 11.45
N GLU A 48 5.45 -2.25 11.57
CA GLU A 48 5.98 -3.60 11.80
C GLU A 48 6.68 -4.18 10.58
N LEU A 49 6.16 -3.91 9.38
CA LEU A 49 6.72 -4.46 8.16
C LEU A 49 7.98 -3.72 7.71
N GLY A 50 7.99 -2.41 7.92
CA GLY A 50 9.07 -1.55 7.46
C GLY A 50 10.28 -1.54 8.37
N VAL A 51 11.30 -0.83 7.92
CA VAL A 51 12.51 -0.54 8.70
C VAL A 51 12.67 0.97 8.73
N PRO A 52 13.32 1.52 9.79
CA PRO A 52 13.56 2.95 9.83
C PRO A 52 14.36 3.43 8.62
N ALA A 53 13.89 4.50 7.99
CA ALA A 53 14.61 5.11 6.87
C ALA A 53 15.77 5.94 7.42
N PRO A 54 16.99 5.77 6.90
CA PRO A 54 18.14 6.55 7.36
C PRO A 54 18.05 8.02 6.97
N ASP A 55 17.33 8.32 5.90
CA ASP A 55 17.08 9.68 5.43
C ASP A 55 15.74 9.73 4.67
N ARG A 56 15.44 10.86 4.05
CA ARG A 56 14.19 11.07 3.32
C ARG A 56 14.28 10.73 1.84
N ARG A 57 15.22 9.89 1.46
CA ARG A 57 15.39 9.44 0.08
C ARG A 57 14.80 8.06 -0.10
N LEU A 58 14.44 7.74 -1.32
CA LEU A 58 14.07 6.37 -1.64
C LEU A 58 15.30 5.48 -1.48
N PRO A 59 15.13 4.30 -0.86
CA PRO A 59 16.25 3.38 -0.69
C PRO A 59 16.72 2.86 -2.05
N THR A 60 18.05 2.68 -2.17
CA THR A 60 18.66 2.14 -3.37
C THR A 60 18.85 0.62 -3.29
N ASP A 61 18.95 0.11 -2.07
CA ASP A 61 19.07 -1.32 -1.81
C ASP A 61 17.79 -1.81 -1.14
N LEU A 62 16.93 -2.48 -1.92
CA LEU A 62 15.70 -3.05 -1.40
C LEU A 62 15.87 -4.56 -1.21
N PRO A 63 15.56 -5.09 -0.03
CA PRO A 63 15.53 -6.55 0.16
C PRO A 63 14.38 -7.15 -0.65
N GLU A 64 14.48 -8.46 -0.92
CA GLU A 64 13.36 -9.18 -1.52
C GLU A 64 12.13 -9.05 -0.63
N ILE A 65 10.97 -8.92 -1.27
CA ILE A 65 9.71 -8.86 -0.57
C ILE A 65 9.33 -10.27 -0.11
N ASP A 66 9.15 -10.43 1.20
CA ASP A 66 8.59 -11.65 1.77
C ASP A 66 7.06 -11.54 1.68
N VAL A 67 6.50 -12.04 0.60
CA VAL A 67 5.07 -11.95 0.32
C VAL A 67 4.24 -12.65 1.40
N GLU A 68 4.71 -13.80 1.88
CA GLU A 68 4.01 -14.54 2.93
C GLU A 68 3.90 -13.71 4.21
N ARG A 69 4.96 -13.02 4.60
CA ARG A 69 4.95 -12.15 5.77
C ARG A 69 4.00 -10.96 5.57
N VAL A 70 4.00 -10.37 4.38
CA VAL A 70 3.12 -9.26 4.05
C VAL A 70 1.66 -9.69 4.15
N VAL A 71 1.31 -10.83 3.58
CA VAL A 71 -0.07 -11.36 3.60
C VAL A 71 -0.52 -11.67 5.03
N THR A 72 0.33 -12.34 5.80
CA THR A 72 0.02 -12.72 7.18
C THR A 72 -0.16 -11.50 8.06
N LEU A 73 0.76 -10.55 7.96
CA LEU A 73 0.71 -9.34 8.76
C LEU A 73 -0.47 -8.44 8.38
N ALA A 74 -0.76 -8.34 7.08
CA ALA A 74 -1.91 -7.59 6.59
C ALA A 74 -3.22 -8.15 7.15
N ALA A 75 -3.37 -9.47 7.17
CA ALA A 75 -4.54 -10.13 7.74
C ALA A 75 -4.72 -9.81 9.22
N HIS A 76 -3.62 -9.73 9.96
CA HIS A 76 -3.63 -9.37 11.38
C HIS A 76 -4.21 -7.97 11.59
N TYR A 77 -4.03 -7.06 10.66
CA TYR A 77 -4.55 -5.69 10.71
C TYR A 77 -5.84 -5.49 9.90
N GLY A 78 -6.47 -6.58 9.50
CA GLY A 78 -7.79 -6.52 8.84
C GLY A 78 -7.74 -6.30 7.33
N ALA A 79 -6.59 -6.46 6.71
CA ALA A 79 -6.45 -6.33 5.26
C ALA A 79 -6.24 -7.70 4.63
N GLU A 80 -6.98 -7.99 3.56
CA GLU A 80 -6.89 -9.24 2.83
C GLU A 80 -6.18 -9.02 1.50
N VAL A 81 -5.13 -9.80 1.23
CA VAL A 81 -4.44 -9.78 -0.05
C VAL A 81 -5.02 -10.87 -0.92
N LEU A 82 -5.56 -10.47 -2.07
CA LEU A 82 -6.20 -11.41 -2.98
C LEU A 82 -5.17 -12.21 -3.77
N SER A 83 -5.58 -13.41 -4.21
CA SER A 83 -4.67 -14.40 -4.82
C SER A 83 -4.08 -13.98 -6.16
N ASP A 84 -4.61 -12.95 -6.79
CA ASP A 84 -4.13 -12.41 -8.07
C ASP A 84 -3.17 -11.22 -7.88
N TRP A 85 -2.53 -11.15 -6.75
CA TRP A 85 -1.50 -10.17 -6.45
C TRP A 85 -0.38 -10.27 -7.49
N PRO A 86 -0.02 -9.19 -8.18
CA PRO A 86 1.04 -9.18 -9.18
C PRO A 86 2.44 -9.27 -8.57
#